data_b5c2c3e1567bac015676e98d4b26278d
#
_entry.id   b5c2c3e1567bac015676e98d4b26278d
#
_cell.length_a   1.000
_cell.length_b   1.000
_cell.length_c   1.000
_cell.angle_alpha   90.00
_cell.angle_beta   90.00
_cell.angle_gamma   90.00
#
_symmetry.space_group_name_H-M   'P 1'
#
loop_
_entity.id
_entity.type
_entity.pdbx_description
1 polymer ?
#
loop_
_entity_poly.entity_id
_entity_poly.type
_entity_poly.pdbx_seq_one_letter_code
_entity_poly.pdbx_strand_id
1 'polypeptide(L)'
;MTKLTARQKADLMEELTGLKRFSVSLTGDSHDADDLLQLTIERVLEKGMPADAHAGKWSYRVCRNLWLDELRARDVRTRHAKAEMAGNGDLGVSTADGLSRLEFERASSALSVLPEEQRSVLLLVAVEGHSYAEVAGILDIPIGTVMSRVARARRSLADKLA
;
A
#
# COMPACT_ATOMS: atom_id res chain seq x y z
N MET A 1 18.08 10.50 -11.81
CA MET A 1 17.04 9.65 -12.39
C MET A 1 16.58 10.26 -13.69
N THR A 2 16.30 9.43 -14.66
CA THR A 2 15.90 9.85 -15.99
C THR A 2 14.37 9.78 -16.14
N LYS A 3 13.85 10.53 -17.10
CA LYS A 3 12.45 10.43 -17.49
C LYS A 3 12.11 9.00 -17.89
N LEU A 4 10.84 8.63 -17.74
CA LEU A 4 10.37 7.31 -18.09
C LEU A 4 10.58 7.01 -19.58
N THR A 5 11.07 5.81 -19.86
CA THR A 5 11.10 5.29 -21.23
C THR A 5 9.68 4.94 -21.68
N ALA A 6 9.48 4.78 -22.99
CA ALA A 6 8.19 4.37 -23.53
C ALA A 6 7.74 3.02 -22.92
N ARG A 7 8.67 2.09 -22.74
CA ARG A 7 8.38 0.80 -22.12
C ARG A 7 7.97 0.95 -20.66
N GLN A 8 8.67 1.80 -19.92
CA GLN A 8 8.32 2.06 -18.52
C GLN A 8 6.94 2.69 -18.39
N LYS A 9 6.57 3.59 -19.28
CA LYS A 9 5.23 4.17 -19.30
C LYS A 9 4.16 3.11 -19.57
N ALA A 10 4.41 2.21 -20.51
CA ALA A 10 3.50 1.11 -20.81
C ALA A 10 3.37 0.16 -19.61
N ASP A 11 4.48 -0.20 -18.97
CA ASP A 11 4.49 -1.04 -17.78
C ASP A 11 3.75 -0.37 -16.61
N LEU A 12 3.92 0.94 -16.45
CA LEU A 12 3.20 1.70 -15.43
C LEU A 12 1.69 1.64 -15.67
N MET A 13 1.27 1.81 -16.92
CA MET A 13 -0.16 1.71 -17.27
C MET A 13 -0.74 0.35 -16.95
N GLU A 14 0.01 -0.72 -17.19
CA GLU A 14 -0.41 -2.07 -16.85
C GLU A 14 -0.55 -2.29 -15.34
N GLU A 15 0.23 -1.58 -14.54
CA GLU A 15 0.24 -1.70 -13.08
C GLU A 15 -0.80 -0.82 -12.38
N LEU A 16 -1.51 0.04 -13.09
CA LEU A 16 -2.45 0.97 -12.45
C LEU A 16 -3.51 0.28 -11.60
N THR A 17 -4.07 -0.83 -12.10
CA THR A 17 -5.08 -1.59 -11.36
C THR A 17 -4.49 -2.17 -10.07
N GLY A 18 -3.30 -2.73 -10.14
CA GLY A 18 -2.60 -3.25 -8.97
C GLY A 18 -2.25 -2.16 -7.97
N LEU A 19 -1.74 -1.02 -8.46
CA LEU A 19 -1.42 0.12 -7.60
C LEU A 19 -2.66 0.68 -6.90
N LYS A 20 -3.79 0.74 -7.60
CA LYS A 20 -5.05 1.18 -7.00
C LYS A 20 -5.47 0.23 -5.89
N ARG A 21 -5.45 -1.07 -6.16
CA ARG A 21 -5.79 -2.10 -5.18
C ARG A 21 -4.86 -2.02 -3.96
N PHE A 22 -3.57 -1.87 -4.19
CA PHE A 22 -2.58 -1.71 -3.12
C PHE A 22 -2.85 -0.45 -2.29
N SER A 23 -3.17 0.66 -2.94
CA SER A 23 -3.49 1.92 -2.28
C SER A 23 -4.73 1.79 -1.39
N VAL A 24 -5.78 1.12 -1.88
CA VAL A 24 -6.99 0.85 -1.09
C VAL A 24 -6.66 -0.03 0.11
N SER A 25 -5.88 -1.08 -0.11
CA SER A 25 -5.52 -2.02 0.96
C SER A 25 -4.62 -1.38 2.02
N LEU A 26 -3.69 -0.49 1.61
CA LEU A 26 -2.83 0.22 2.56
C LEU A 26 -3.59 1.23 3.39
N THR A 27 -4.45 2.01 2.77
CA THR A 27 -5.09 3.15 3.42
C THR A 27 -6.38 2.79 4.12
N GLY A 28 -7.10 1.80 3.61
CA GLY A 28 -8.42 1.43 4.13
C GLY A 28 -9.51 2.44 3.83
N ASP A 29 -9.24 3.43 3.00
CA ASP A 29 -10.17 4.52 2.68
C ASP A 29 -10.05 4.87 1.20
N SER A 30 -11.17 4.95 0.49
CA SER A 30 -11.16 5.20 -0.95
C SER A 30 -10.64 6.59 -1.32
N HIS A 31 -10.90 7.62 -0.52
CA HIS A 31 -10.39 8.96 -0.74
C HIS A 31 -8.87 9.01 -0.60
N ASP A 32 -8.36 8.47 0.50
CA ASP A 32 -6.93 8.39 0.73
C ASP A 32 -6.24 7.56 -0.35
N ALA A 33 -6.89 6.48 -0.78
CA ALA A 33 -6.34 5.62 -1.83
C ALA A 33 -6.23 6.35 -3.17
N ASP A 34 -7.24 7.11 -3.56
CA ASP A 34 -7.22 7.88 -4.80
C ASP A 34 -6.15 8.96 -4.75
N ASP A 35 -6.03 9.66 -3.65
CA ASP A 35 -5.00 10.68 -3.45
C ASP A 35 -3.61 10.06 -3.50
N LEU A 36 -3.42 8.92 -2.83
CA LEU A 36 -2.15 8.22 -2.81
C LEU A 36 -1.76 7.73 -4.21
N LEU A 37 -2.70 7.16 -4.94
CA LEU A 37 -2.46 6.70 -6.30
C LEU A 37 -2.04 7.85 -7.20
N GLN A 38 -2.76 8.97 -7.13
CA GLN A 38 -2.45 10.16 -7.93
C GLN A 38 -1.06 10.70 -7.59
N LEU A 39 -0.75 10.84 -6.32
CA LEU A 39 0.58 11.29 -5.88
C LEU A 39 1.68 10.35 -6.33
N THR A 40 1.43 9.05 -6.30
CA THR A 40 2.40 8.05 -6.76
C THR A 40 2.71 8.23 -8.24
N ILE A 41 1.68 8.35 -9.06
CA ILE A 41 1.82 8.53 -10.51
C ILE A 41 2.54 9.84 -10.81
N GLU A 42 2.12 10.93 -10.18
CA GLU A 42 2.75 12.23 -10.34
C GLU A 42 4.24 12.19 -9.97
N ARG A 43 4.56 11.56 -8.85
CA ARG A 43 5.94 11.45 -8.38
C ARG A 43 6.81 10.64 -9.36
N VAL A 44 6.28 9.52 -9.84
CA VAL A 44 6.99 8.66 -10.79
C VAL A 44 7.21 9.39 -12.11
N LEU A 45 6.20 10.07 -12.62
CA LEU A 45 6.33 10.82 -13.88
C LEU A 45 7.25 12.03 -13.75
N GLU A 46 7.20 12.72 -12.63
CA GLU A 46 8.00 13.93 -12.40
C GLU A 46 9.46 13.62 -12.15
N LYS A 47 9.74 12.67 -11.26
CA LYS A 47 11.11 12.33 -10.88
C LYS A 47 11.74 11.23 -11.72
N GLY A 48 10.93 10.44 -12.39
CA GLY A 48 11.40 9.30 -13.17
C GLY A 48 11.90 8.16 -12.30
N MET A 49 12.60 7.26 -12.93
CA MET A 49 13.22 6.10 -12.30
C MET A 49 14.49 5.72 -13.06
N PRO A 50 15.38 4.89 -12.49
CA PRO A 50 16.52 4.37 -13.24
C PRO A 50 16.05 3.68 -14.53
N ALA A 51 16.82 3.82 -15.61
CA ALA A 51 16.44 3.30 -16.92
C ALA A 51 16.22 1.79 -16.93
N ASP A 52 16.93 1.06 -16.06
CA ASP A 52 16.83 -0.39 -15.91
C ASP A 52 15.80 -0.84 -14.87
N ALA A 53 15.11 0.10 -14.21
CA ALA A 53 14.13 -0.23 -13.20
C ALA A 53 12.84 -0.77 -13.83
N HIS A 54 12.22 -1.72 -13.15
CA HIS A 54 10.89 -2.19 -13.51
C HIS A 54 9.85 -1.21 -12.95
N ALA A 55 9.05 -0.64 -13.84
CA ALA A 55 8.12 0.42 -13.45
C ALA A 55 7.12 0.00 -12.37
N GLY A 56 6.59 -1.22 -12.45
CA GLY A 56 5.67 -1.73 -11.45
C GLY A 56 6.28 -1.79 -10.06
N LYS A 57 7.44 -2.45 -9.95
CA LYS A 57 8.14 -2.58 -8.67
C LYS A 57 8.53 -1.22 -8.09
N TRP A 58 9.03 -0.34 -8.94
CA TRP A 58 9.41 1.02 -8.53
C TRP A 58 8.21 1.80 -8.01
N SER A 59 7.08 1.68 -8.70
CA SER A 59 5.85 2.39 -8.33
C SER A 59 5.27 1.93 -7.01
N TYR A 60 5.34 0.64 -6.70
CA TYR A 60 4.92 0.11 -5.39
C TYR A 60 5.78 0.68 -4.27
N ARG A 61 7.09 0.78 -4.48
CA ARG A 61 8.00 1.39 -3.51
C ARG A 61 7.64 2.86 -3.27
N VAL A 62 7.45 3.62 -4.33
CA VAL A 62 7.07 5.04 -4.24
C VAL A 62 5.75 5.19 -3.50
N CYS A 63 4.77 4.39 -3.86
CA CYS A 63 3.44 4.39 -3.23
C CYS A 63 3.54 4.15 -1.72
N ARG A 64 4.25 3.11 -1.32
CA ARG A 64 4.44 2.80 0.10
C ARG A 64 5.16 3.93 0.83
N ASN A 65 6.23 4.46 0.25
CA ASN A 65 7.00 5.53 0.87
C ASN A 65 6.18 6.80 1.05
N LEU A 66 5.36 7.17 0.07
CA LEU A 66 4.45 8.30 0.18
C LEU A 66 3.42 8.09 1.29
N TRP A 67 2.91 6.88 1.41
CA TRP A 67 1.96 6.55 2.48
C TRP A 67 2.61 6.63 3.86
N LEU A 68 3.84 6.12 4.00
CA LEU A 68 4.58 6.25 5.26
C LEU A 68 4.79 7.71 5.65
N ASP A 69 5.13 8.56 4.69
CA ASP A 69 5.30 10.00 4.92
C ASP A 69 3.99 10.62 5.38
N GLU A 70 2.87 10.24 4.76
CA GLU A 70 1.54 10.73 5.16
C GLU A 70 1.17 10.26 6.57
N LEU A 71 1.48 9.02 6.92
CA LEU A 71 1.22 8.52 8.28
C LEU A 71 2.03 9.28 9.32
N ARG A 72 3.28 9.60 9.03
CA ARG A 72 4.12 10.42 9.91
C ARG A 72 3.55 11.83 10.07
N ALA A 73 3.10 12.43 8.98
CA ALA A 73 2.49 13.75 9.00
C ALA A 73 1.20 13.75 9.83
N ARG A 74 0.37 12.73 9.71
CA ARG A 74 -0.85 12.56 10.50
C ARG A 74 -0.54 12.37 11.99
N ASP A 75 0.48 11.61 12.30
CA ASP A 75 0.91 11.40 13.69
C ASP A 75 1.33 12.71 14.35
N VAL A 76 2.11 13.53 13.65
CA VAL A 76 2.51 14.86 14.13
C VAL A 76 1.28 15.74 14.33
N ARG A 77 0.35 15.80 13.37
CA ARG A 77 -0.87 16.59 13.49
C ARG A 77 -1.72 16.13 14.67
N THR A 78 -1.85 14.84 14.89
CA THR A 78 -2.62 14.26 15.99
C THR A 78 -2.02 14.65 17.33
N ARG A 79 -0.70 14.64 17.47
CA ARG A 79 -0.01 15.08 18.68
C ARG A 79 -0.26 16.56 18.99
N HIS A 80 -0.33 17.40 17.97
CA HIS A 80 -0.57 18.83 18.14
C HIS A 80 -2.03 19.16 18.37
N ALA A 81 -2.94 18.44 17.73
CA ALA A 81 -4.38 18.74 17.76
C ALA A 81 -5.08 18.23 19.01
N LYS A 82 -4.46 17.37 19.80
CA LYS A 82 -5.06 16.75 21.01
C LYS A 82 -6.56 16.48 20.85
N ALA A 83 -6.85 15.37 20.22
CA ALA A 83 -8.15 14.69 20.31
C ALA A 83 -9.36 15.39 19.71
N GLU A 84 -9.25 15.90 18.51
CA GLU A 84 -10.42 15.82 17.68
C GLU A 84 -10.47 14.39 17.14
N MET A 85 -11.46 13.64 17.61
CA MET A 85 -11.73 12.31 17.11
C MET A 85 -11.88 12.40 15.60
N ALA A 86 -10.89 11.95 14.87
CA ALA A 86 -11.03 11.79 13.44
C ALA A 86 -12.20 10.85 13.21
N GLY A 87 -13.24 11.35 12.59
CA GLY A 87 -14.35 10.52 12.17
C GLY A 87 -13.80 9.37 11.34
N ASN A 88 -14.29 8.18 11.60
CA ASN A 88 -13.95 7.02 10.79
C ASN A 88 -14.22 7.36 9.34
N GLY A 89 -13.17 7.38 8.54
CA GLY A 89 -13.32 7.56 7.11
C GLY A 89 -14.29 6.50 6.59
N ASP A 90 -15.31 6.97 5.91
CA ASP A 90 -16.22 6.07 5.24
C ASP A 90 -15.40 5.32 4.19
N LEU A 91 -15.36 4.01 4.32
CA LEU A 91 -14.74 3.14 3.33
C LEU A 91 -15.62 3.12 2.09
N GLY A 92 -15.53 4.15 1.29
CA GLY A 92 -16.36 4.34 0.11
C GLY A 92 -16.06 3.37 -1.03
N VAL A 93 -15.74 2.13 -0.73
CA VAL A 93 -15.59 1.10 -1.74
C VAL A 93 -16.95 0.55 -2.06
N SER A 94 -17.44 0.88 -3.24
CA SER A 94 -18.65 0.33 -3.78
C SER A 94 -18.41 -1.13 -4.14
N THR A 95 -18.92 -2.02 -3.33
CA THR A 95 -19.01 -3.44 -3.66
C THR A 95 -20.42 -3.77 -4.10
N ALA A 96 -20.55 -4.76 -4.97
CA ALA A 96 -21.81 -5.09 -5.62
C ALA A 96 -22.84 -5.69 -4.66
N ASP A 97 -22.43 -6.21 -3.51
CA ASP A 97 -23.34 -6.76 -2.51
C ASP A 97 -22.89 -6.44 -1.07
N GLY A 98 -23.82 -6.51 -0.12
CA GLY A 98 -23.56 -6.19 1.28
C GLY A 98 -22.63 -7.18 1.97
N LEU A 99 -22.57 -8.42 1.50
CA LEU A 99 -21.72 -9.46 2.08
C LEU A 99 -20.24 -9.19 1.75
N SER A 100 -19.93 -8.87 0.49
CA SER A 100 -18.58 -8.50 0.08
C SER A 100 -18.09 -7.25 0.80
N ARG A 101 -18.99 -6.30 1.03
CA ARG A 101 -18.67 -5.09 1.77
C ARG A 101 -18.33 -5.39 3.23
N LEU A 102 -19.09 -6.26 3.88
CA LEU A 102 -18.80 -6.68 5.26
C LEU A 102 -17.47 -7.43 5.35
N GLU A 103 -17.21 -8.32 4.40
CA GLU A 103 -15.94 -9.03 4.33
C GLU A 103 -14.77 -8.07 4.14
N PHE A 104 -14.93 -7.09 3.26
CA PHE A 104 -13.92 -6.05 3.04
C PHE A 104 -13.68 -5.24 4.31
N GLU A 105 -14.73 -4.82 5.00
CA GLU A 105 -14.62 -4.04 6.23
C GLU A 105 -13.92 -4.84 7.33
N ARG A 106 -14.22 -6.12 7.46
CA ARG A 106 -13.54 -7.00 8.43
C ARG A 106 -12.06 -7.15 8.10
N ALA A 107 -11.74 -7.38 6.84
CA ALA A 107 -10.36 -7.50 6.40
C ALA A 107 -9.60 -6.18 6.60
N SER A 108 -10.20 -5.05 6.25
CA SER A 108 -9.60 -3.73 6.45
C SER A 108 -9.36 -3.43 7.92
N SER A 109 -10.30 -3.78 8.80
CA SER A 109 -10.15 -3.61 10.23
C SER A 109 -9.00 -4.45 10.77
N ALA A 110 -8.90 -5.70 10.35
CA ALA A 110 -7.82 -6.59 10.77
C ALA A 110 -6.46 -6.08 10.27
N LEU A 111 -6.40 -5.62 9.03
CA LEU A 111 -5.17 -5.07 8.45
C LEU A 111 -4.75 -3.77 9.14
N SER A 112 -5.71 -2.95 9.55
CA SER A 112 -5.42 -1.64 10.15
C SER A 112 -4.66 -1.74 11.48
N VAL A 113 -4.76 -2.85 12.18
CA VAL A 113 -4.05 -3.07 13.45
C VAL A 113 -2.65 -3.61 13.26
N LEU A 114 -2.29 -4.03 12.05
CA LEU A 114 -0.93 -4.47 11.76
C LEU A 114 0.02 -3.28 11.69
N PRO A 115 1.24 -3.40 12.24
CA PRO A 115 2.27 -2.42 11.96
C PRO A 115 2.47 -2.27 10.45
N GLU A 116 2.79 -1.06 10.00
CA GLU A 116 2.93 -0.76 8.57
C GLU A 116 3.91 -1.69 7.86
N GLU A 117 5.01 -2.03 8.52
CA GLU A 117 6.02 -2.92 7.97
C GLU A 117 5.48 -4.30 7.66
N GLN A 118 4.60 -4.82 8.53
CA GLN A 118 3.95 -6.11 8.32
C GLN A 118 2.84 -6.03 7.28
N ARG A 119 2.06 -4.97 7.31
CA ARG A 119 0.96 -4.75 6.36
C ARG A 119 1.48 -4.68 4.93
N SER A 120 2.51 -3.88 4.68
CA SER A 120 3.06 -3.71 3.33
C SER A 120 3.54 -5.01 2.73
N VAL A 121 4.31 -5.81 3.46
CA VAL A 121 4.82 -7.08 2.93
C VAL A 121 3.69 -8.07 2.71
N LEU A 122 2.74 -8.14 3.63
CA LEU A 122 1.62 -9.05 3.48
C LEU A 122 0.77 -8.73 2.25
N LEU A 123 0.48 -7.44 2.04
CA LEU A 123 -0.31 -7.01 0.89
C LEU A 123 0.41 -7.28 -0.43
N LEU A 124 1.70 -7.01 -0.49
CA LEU A 124 2.47 -7.28 -1.71
C LEU A 124 2.52 -8.77 -2.04
N VAL A 125 2.63 -9.62 -1.04
CA VAL A 125 2.67 -11.08 -1.25
C VAL A 125 1.28 -11.64 -1.49
N ALA A 126 0.34 -11.39 -0.59
CA ALA A 126 -0.95 -12.08 -0.57
C ALA A 126 -1.96 -11.49 -1.55
N VAL A 127 -1.98 -10.17 -1.72
CA VAL A 127 -2.96 -9.50 -2.58
C VAL A 127 -2.39 -9.25 -3.96
N GLU A 128 -1.17 -8.71 -4.05
CA GLU A 128 -0.56 -8.38 -5.33
C GLU A 128 0.18 -9.55 -5.98
N GLY A 129 0.39 -10.64 -5.26
CA GLY A 129 0.94 -11.86 -5.82
C GLY A 129 2.44 -11.85 -6.10
N HIS A 130 3.18 -10.96 -5.47
CA HIS A 130 4.64 -10.92 -5.61
C HIS A 130 5.29 -12.03 -4.80
N SER A 131 6.40 -12.56 -5.31
CA SER A 131 7.23 -13.49 -4.55
C SER A 131 7.96 -12.77 -3.41
N TYR A 132 8.45 -13.51 -2.45
CA TYR A 132 9.26 -12.95 -1.37
C TYR A 132 10.50 -12.22 -1.91
N ALA A 133 11.14 -12.78 -2.91
CA ALA A 133 12.30 -12.16 -3.55
C ALA A 133 11.94 -10.84 -4.23
N GLU A 134 10.80 -10.80 -4.92
CA GLU A 134 10.29 -9.58 -5.54
C GLU A 134 9.99 -8.51 -4.50
N VAL A 135 9.34 -8.87 -3.40
CA VAL A 135 9.04 -7.93 -2.31
C VAL A 135 10.32 -7.41 -1.67
N ALA A 136 11.31 -8.27 -1.48
CA ALA A 136 12.62 -7.85 -0.98
C ALA A 136 13.23 -6.77 -1.88
N GLY A 137 13.13 -6.94 -3.19
CA GLY A 137 13.60 -5.95 -4.16
C GLY A 137 12.77 -4.66 -4.15
N ILE A 138 11.45 -4.79 -4.06
CA ILE A 138 10.54 -3.63 -4.02
C ILE A 138 10.84 -2.76 -2.79
N LEU A 139 10.96 -3.36 -1.62
CA LEU A 139 11.13 -2.64 -0.37
C LEU A 139 12.59 -2.40 0.00
N ASP A 140 13.52 -2.95 -0.77
CA ASP A 140 14.95 -2.87 -0.50
C ASP A 140 15.31 -3.36 0.90
N ILE A 141 14.86 -4.57 1.22
CA ILE A 141 15.10 -5.25 2.49
C ILE A 141 15.54 -6.68 2.22
N PRO A 142 16.24 -7.32 3.17
CA PRO A 142 16.62 -8.73 3.01
C PRO A 142 15.39 -9.64 2.90
N ILE A 143 15.51 -10.71 2.12
CA ILE A 143 14.41 -11.67 1.94
C ILE A 143 13.99 -12.30 3.28
N GLY A 144 14.93 -12.55 4.17
CA GLY A 144 14.62 -13.08 5.51
C GLY A 144 13.72 -12.14 6.31
N THR A 145 13.92 -10.83 6.13
CA THR A 145 13.05 -9.82 6.75
C THR A 145 11.64 -9.88 6.18
N VAL A 146 11.51 -10.04 4.86
CA VAL A 146 10.18 -10.25 4.23
C VAL A 146 9.50 -11.47 4.85
N MET A 147 10.21 -12.59 4.91
CA MET A 147 9.67 -13.84 5.43
C MET A 147 9.19 -13.70 6.88
N SER A 148 9.98 -13.09 7.75
CA SER A 148 9.60 -12.90 9.15
C SER A 148 8.44 -11.93 9.32
N ARG A 149 8.39 -10.86 8.53
CA ARG A 149 7.28 -9.90 8.57
C ARG A 149 5.97 -10.54 8.10
N VAL A 150 6.01 -11.33 7.03
CA VAL A 150 4.83 -12.06 6.54
C VAL A 150 4.34 -13.04 7.60
N ALA A 151 5.24 -13.79 8.23
CA ALA A 151 4.88 -14.76 9.28
C ALA A 151 4.21 -14.06 10.46
N ARG A 152 4.76 -12.94 10.91
CA ARG A 152 4.17 -12.15 12.01
C ARG A 152 2.81 -11.58 11.63
N ALA A 153 2.68 -11.06 10.42
CA ALA A 153 1.43 -10.52 9.91
C ALA A 153 0.33 -11.59 9.90
N ARG A 154 0.65 -12.77 9.35
CA ARG A 154 -0.30 -13.88 9.30
C ARG A 154 -0.73 -14.33 10.70
N ARG A 155 0.20 -14.38 11.63
CA ARG A 155 -0.11 -14.74 13.02
C ARG A 155 -1.04 -13.74 13.67
N SER A 156 -0.76 -12.44 13.51
CA SER A 156 -1.59 -11.39 14.06
C SER A 156 -2.99 -11.40 13.45
N LEU A 157 -3.11 -11.64 12.15
CA LEU A 157 -4.42 -11.74 11.49
C LEU A 157 -5.19 -12.96 11.95
N ALA A 158 -4.53 -14.11 12.11
CA ALA A 158 -5.18 -15.32 12.62
C ALA A 158 -5.77 -15.08 14.01
N ASP A 159 -5.03 -14.42 14.89
CA ASP A 159 -5.49 -14.06 16.22
C ASP A 159 -6.68 -13.11 16.19
N LYS A 160 -6.70 -12.17 15.27
CA LYS A 160 -7.78 -11.18 15.13
C LYS A 160 -9.05 -11.76 14.52
N LEU A 161 -8.90 -12.71 13.60
CA LEU A 161 -10.03 -13.29 12.88
C LEU A 161 -10.57 -14.57 13.54
N ALA A 162 -9.91 -15.02 14.57
CA ALA A 162 -10.33 -16.21 15.34
C ALA A 162 -11.59 -15.95 16.17
#